data_fb9d1d535ff1dfcf4db029783ff0a83c
#
_entry.id   fb9d1d535ff1dfcf4db029783ff0a83c
#
_cell.length_a   1.000
_cell.length_b   1.000
_cell.length_c   1.000
_cell.angle_alpha   90.00
_cell.angle_beta   90.00
_cell.angle_gamma   90.00
#
_symmetry.space_group_name_H-M   'P 1'
#
loop_
_entity.id
_entity.type
_entity.pdbx_description
1 polymer ?
#
loop_
_entity_poly.entity_id
_entity_poly.type
_entity_poly.pdbx_seq_one_letter_code
_entity_poly.pdbx_strand_id
1 'polypeptide(L)'
;MHPYQCFVAIGDSVTEGIGDPVEGFAQQGAHDTLALRLKTLNPELKYVNLARRGLLTREIRETQLPAAQALKPDLVSIIAGANDLLMRRWNPDQFETDFTAMLGAFPTRTERLTMTLPNFSIPLGMPATMRARFERQWVQANDIIRRLARRHDALLLDVGANMDFHHADVWSADRVHPNARGYAQTAQAMAELLNLP
;
A
#
# COMPACT_ATOMS: atom_id res chain seq x y z
N MET A 1 -3.74 -23.23 -7.19
CA MET A 1 -4.23 -21.85 -6.93
C MET A 1 -5.18 -21.48 -8.04
N HIS A 2 -6.42 -21.06 -7.76
CA HIS A 2 -7.30 -20.54 -8.81
C HIS A 2 -6.78 -19.14 -9.19
N PRO A 3 -6.61 -18.85 -10.48
CA PRO A 3 -6.16 -17.53 -10.90
C PRO A 3 -7.22 -16.47 -10.55
N TYR A 4 -6.76 -15.33 -10.02
CA TYR A 4 -7.66 -14.19 -9.73
C TYR A 4 -8.37 -13.72 -11.00
N GLN A 5 -9.64 -13.31 -10.85
CA GLN A 5 -10.48 -12.78 -11.93
C GLN A 5 -10.60 -11.27 -11.88
N CYS A 6 -10.56 -10.69 -10.67
CA CYS A 6 -10.72 -9.26 -10.46
C CYS A 6 -9.80 -8.78 -9.33
N PHE A 7 -8.78 -8.02 -9.69
CA PHE A 7 -7.90 -7.33 -8.75
C PHE A 7 -8.24 -5.84 -8.71
N VAL A 8 -8.51 -5.34 -7.50
CA VAL A 8 -8.77 -3.91 -7.25
C VAL A 8 -7.75 -3.37 -6.27
N ALA A 9 -7.15 -2.21 -6.57
CA ALA A 9 -6.28 -1.49 -5.66
C ALA A 9 -6.94 -0.17 -5.23
N ILE A 10 -6.96 0.09 -3.92
CA ILE A 10 -7.37 1.36 -3.32
C ILE A 10 -6.24 1.90 -2.44
N GLY A 11 -6.07 3.21 -2.43
CA GLY A 11 -4.99 3.85 -1.70
C GLY A 11 -4.72 5.28 -2.14
N ASP A 12 -3.53 5.74 -1.83
CA ASP A 12 -3.03 7.09 -2.15
C ASP A 12 -2.03 7.07 -3.32
N SER A 13 -1.09 8.02 -3.33
CA SER A 13 -0.07 8.18 -4.39
C SER A 13 0.86 6.97 -4.54
N VAL A 14 1.14 6.23 -3.48
CA VAL A 14 1.98 5.03 -3.54
C VAL A 14 1.27 3.92 -4.30
N THR A 15 -0.02 3.74 -4.06
CA THR A 15 -0.86 2.78 -4.79
C THR A 15 -1.13 3.26 -6.23
N GLU A 16 -1.28 4.58 -6.45
CA GLU A 16 -1.39 5.18 -7.79
C GLU A 16 -0.12 4.95 -8.64
N GLY A 17 1.03 4.76 -7.99
CA GLY A 17 2.31 4.49 -8.66
C GLY A 17 3.09 5.75 -9.02
N ILE A 18 2.96 6.82 -8.22
CA ILE A 18 3.72 8.07 -8.42
C ILE A 18 5.17 7.86 -8.00
N GLY A 19 6.10 8.14 -8.93
CA GLY A 19 7.53 8.03 -8.65
C GLY A 19 8.39 8.34 -9.87
N ASP A 20 9.70 8.52 -9.62
CA ASP A 20 10.67 8.84 -10.67
C ASP A 20 11.08 7.60 -11.46
N PRO A 21 11.39 7.76 -12.75
CA PRO A 21 11.97 6.69 -13.56
C PRO A 21 13.39 6.34 -13.07
N VAL A 22 13.77 5.08 -13.26
CA VAL A 22 15.13 4.58 -13.02
C VAL A 22 15.54 3.73 -14.21
N GLU A 23 16.73 3.95 -14.76
CA GLU A 23 17.26 3.18 -15.87
C GLU A 23 17.25 1.68 -15.55
N GLY A 24 16.81 0.85 -16.50
CA GLY A 24 16.70 -0.60 -16.33
C GLY A 24 15.44 -1.07 -15.60
N PHE A 25 14.56 -0.17 -15.17
CA PHE A 25 13.28 -0.51 -14.52
C PHE A 25 12.10 0.07 -15.32
N ALA A 26 11.00 -0.70 -15.40
CA ALA A 26 9.76 -0.19 -15.98
C ALA A 26 9.21 0.94 -15.11
N GLN A 27 8.76 2.04 -15.74
CA GLN A 27 8.10 3.15 -15.01
C GLN A 27 6.65 2.77 -14.71
N GLN A 28 6.47 1.95 -13.68
CA GLN A 28 5.18 1.42 -13.26
C GLN A 28 5.10 1.37 -11.74
N GLY A 29 3.90 1.58 -11.20
CA GLY A 29 3.61 1.35 -9.79
C GLY A 29 3.69 -0.15 -9.43
N ALA A 30 3.83 -0.45 -8.15
CA ALA A 30 3.91 -1.83 -7.66
C ALA A 30 2.66 -2.64 -8.01
N HIS A 31 1.48 -2.03 -7.92
CA HIS A 31 0.20 -2.68 -8.24
C HIS A 31 0.04 -2.97 -9.73
N ASP A 32 0.49 -2.07 -10.59
CA ASP A 32 0.46 -2.28 -12.05
C ASP A 32 1.41 -3.42 -12.45
N THR A 33 2.60 -3.44 -11.86
CA THR A 33 3.58 -4.52 -12.06
C THR A 33 3.03 -5.87 -11.57
N LEU A 34 2.42 -5.90 -10.38
CA LEU A 34 1.75 -7.09 -9.86
C LEU A 34 0.62 -7.55 -10.78
N ALA A 35 -0.20 -6.62 -11.28
CA ALA A 35 -1.30 -6.93 -12.19
C ALA A 35 -0.80 -7.54 -13.51
N LEU A 36 0.31 -7.05 -14.06
CA LEU A 36 0.94 -7.66 -15.23
C LEU A 36 1.37 -9.11 -14.97
N ARG A 37 1.99 -9.36 -13.80
CA ARG A 37 2.37 -10.72 -13.39
C ARG A 37 1.15 -11.63 -13.22
N LEU A 38 0.08 -11.15 -12.59
CA LEU A 38 -1.18 -11.91 -12.48
C LEU A 38 -1.80 -12.21 -13.85
N LYS A 39 -1.68 -11.31 -14.82
CA LYS A 39 -2.14 -11.52 -16.19
C LYS A 39 -1.37 -12.59 -16.93
N THR A 40 -0.15 -12.93 -16.55
CA THR A 40 0.53 -14.10 -17.13
C THR A 40 -0.14 -15.42 -16.74
N LEU A 41 -0.83 -15.45 -15.61
CA LEU A 41 -1.58 -16.61 -15.09
C LEU A 41 -3.04 -16.61 -15.53
N ASN A 42 -3.63 -15.42 -15.70
CA ASN A 42 -4.99 -15.21 -16.21
C ASN A 42 -5.02 -13.99 -17.12
N PRO A 43 -4.91 -14.15 -18.46
CA PRO A 43 -4.95 -13.03 -19.40
C PRO A 43 -6.24 -12.19 -19.32
N GLU A 44 -7.34 -12.78 -18.88
CA GLU A 44 -8.66 -12.13 -18.72
C GLU A 44 -8.81 -11.39 -17.38
N LEU A 45 -7.74 -11.31 -16.56
CA LEU A 45 -7.77 -10.59 -15.28
C LEU A 45 -8.27 -9.15 -15.47
N LYS A 46 -9.36 -8.82 -14.80
CA LYS A 46 -9.81 -7.44 -14.65
C LYS A 46 -8.99 -6.77 -13.55
N TYR A 47 -8.16 -5.80 -13.92
CA TYR A 47 -7.42 -4.98 -12.96
C TYR A 47 -7.95 -3.55 -12.97
N VAL A 48 -8.21 -3.00 -11.77
CA VAL A 48 -8.66 -1.61 -11.59
C VAL A 48 -7.89 -0.98 -10.44
N ASN A 49 -7.13 0.07 -10.73
CA ASN A 49 -6.50 0.92 -9.73
C ASN A 49 -7.37 2.17 -9.50
N LEU A 50 -7.99 2.28 -8.33
CA LEU A 50 -8.83 3.40 -7.93
C LEU A 50 -8.09 4.46 -7.13
N ALA A 51 -6.80 4.21 -6.84
CA ALA A 51 -6.00 5.06 -5.98
C ALA A 51 -5.84 6.47 -6.54
N ARG A 52 -5.74 7.44 -5.65
CA ARG A 52 -5.50 8.85 -5.97
C ARG A 52 -4.56 9.48 -4.96
N ARG A 53 -3.59 10.21 -5.46
CA ARG A 53 -2.62 10.94 -4.65
C ARG A 53 -3.26 11.91 -3.68
N GLY A 54 -2.59 12.10 -2.53
CA GLY A 54 -2.94 13.13 -1.55
C GLY A 54 -4.07 12.76 -0.62
N LEU A 55 -4.75 11.62 -0.81
CA LEU A 55 -5.89 11.25 0.02
C LEU A 55 -5.45 10.73 1.40
N LEU A 56 -6.18 11.12 2.43
CA LEU A 56 -6.13 10.55 3.77
C LEU A 56 -6.88 9.21 3.82
N THR A 57 -6.62 8.40 4.82
CA THR A 57 -7.28 7.09 5.01
C THR A 57 -8.80 7.20 4.99
N ARG A 58 -9.35 8.24 5.66
CA ARG A 58 -10.78 8.52 5.65
C ARG A 58 -11.33 8.80 4.25
N GLU A 59 -10.62 9.61 3.47
CA GLU A 59 -11.04 9.98 2.11
C GLU A 59 -10.99 8.79 1.16
N ILE A 60 -9.99 7.90 1.31
CA ILE A 60 -9.92 6.63 0.57
C ILE A 60 -11.16 5.78 0.89
N ARG A 61 -11.50 5.62 2.18
CA ARG A 61 -12.71 4.90 2.59
C ARG A 61 -13.97 5.50 1.97
N GLU A 62 -14.13 6.83 2.02
CA GLU A 62 -15.35 7.50 1.58
C GLU A 62 -15.50 7.50 0.05
N THR A 63 -14.41 7.64 -0.69
CA THR A 63 -14.46 7.86 -2.14
C THR A 63 -14.15 6.62 -2.99
N GLN A 64 -13.28 5.71 -2.50
CA GLN A 64 -12.83 4.56 -3.29
C GLN A 64 -13.52 3.26 -2.88
N LEU A 65 -13.81 3.06 -1.59
CA LEU A 65 -14.35 1.80 -1.09
C LEU A 65 -15.68 1.40 -1.75
N PRO A 66 -16.69 2.30 -1.95
CA PRO A 66 -17.93 1.92 -2.60
C PRO A 66 -17.73 1.42 -4.05
N ALA A 67 -16.84 2.07 -4.79
CA ALA A 67 -16.50 1.66 -6.16
C ALA A 67 -15.76 0.31 -6.18
N ALA A 68 -14.83 0.09 -5.24
CA ALA A 68 -14.13 -1.18 -5.10
C ALA A 68 -15.09 -2.34 -4.78
N GLN A 69 -16.05 -2.15 -3.87
CA GLN A 69 -17.07 -3.14 -3.55
C GLN A 69 -17.97 -3.48 -4.74
N ALA A 70 -18.36 -2.46 -5.53
CA ALA A 70 -19.19 -2.66 -6.73
C ALA A 70 -18.51 -3.53 -7.79
N LEU A 71 -17.18 -3.55 -7.83
CA LEU A 71 -16.39 -4.40 -8.73
C LEU A 71 -16.34 -5.87 -8.29
N LYS A 72 -16.73 -6.19 -7.07
CA LYS A 72 -16.75 -7.56 -6.49
C LYS A 72 -15.40 -8.29 -6.66
N PRO A 73 -14.27 -7.71 -6.21
CA PRO A 73 -12.97 -8.31 -6.40
C PRO A 73 -12.81 -9.64 -5.66
N ASP A 74 -11.97 -10.51 -6.18
CA ASP A 74 -11.43 -11.67 -5.47
C ASP A 74 -10.04 -11.42 -4.87
N LEU A 75 -9.35 -10.36 -5.34
CA LEU A 75 -8.16 -9.79 -4.70
C LEU A 75 -8.34 -8.28 -4.54
N VAL A 76 -8.14 -7.75 -3.34
CA VAL A 76 -8.14 -6.30 -3.08
C VAL A 76 -6.86 -5.89 -2.34
N SER A 77 -6.19 -4.84 -2.82
CA SER A 77 -5.11 -4.20 -2.09
C SER A 77 -5.59 -2.89 -1.45
N ILE A 78 -5.27 -2.71 -0.16
CA ILE A 78 -5.68 -1.56 0.65
C ILE A 78 -4.44 -1.00 1.33
N ILE A 79 -3.90 0.12 0.83
CA ILE A 79 -2.70 0.76 1.38
C ILE A 79 -3.04 2.22 1.66
N ALA A 80 -2.90 2.63 2.92
CA ALA A 80 -3.27 3.97 3.39
C ALA A 80 -2.51 4.36 4.65
N GLY A 81 -2.48 5.66 4.98
CA GLY A 81 -1.97 6.19 6.24
C GLY A 81 -0.71 7.05 6.11
N ALA A 82 0.00 7.00 4.98
CA ALA A 82 1.19 7.83 4.78
C ALA A 82 0.84 9.33 4.88
N ASN A 83 -0.23 9.77 4.23
CA ASN A 83 -0.65 11.17 4.25
C ASN A 83 -1.18 11.60 5.62
N ASP A 84 -1.83 10.71 6.38
CA ASP A 84 -2.27 11.00 7.76
C ASP A 84 -1.09 11.40 8.65
N LEU A 85 0.05 10.72 8.49
CA LEU A 85 1.29 11.02 9.21
C LEU A 85 1.99 12.28 8.67
N LEU A 86 2.22 12.35 7.35
CA LEU A 86 3.02 13.38 6.71
C LEU A 86 2.34 14.75 6.73
N MET A 87 1.01 14.82 6.57
CA MET A 87 0.23 16.04 6.61
C MET A 87 -0.18 16.47 8.02
N ARG A 88 0.37 15.81 9.07
CA ARG A 88 0.06 16.09 10.47
C ARG A 88 -1.44 15.97 10.81
N ARG A 89 -2.13 15.06 10.15
CA ARG A 89 -3.55 14.74 10.36
C ARG A 89 -3.74 13.48 11.20
N TRP A 90 -2.67 13.01 11.85
CA TRP A 90 -2.67 11.76 12.61
C TRP A 90 -3.68 11.78 13.76
N ASN A 91 -4.66 10.91 13.64
CA ASN A 91 -5.64 10.57 14.67
C ASN A 91 -5.76 9.02 14.68
N PRO A 92 -5.17 8.32 15.66
CA PRO A 92 -5.12 6.87 15.69
C PRO A 92 -6.49 6.21 15.73
N ASP A 93 -7.46 6.78 16.48
CA ASP A 93 -8.80 6.20 16.64
C ASP A 93 -9.57 6.28 15.31
N GLN A 94 -9.47 7.42 14.64
CA GLN A 94 -10.08 7.60 13.32
C GLN A 94 -9.41 6.71 12.28
N PHE A 95 -8.08 6.65 12.26
CA PHE A 95 -7.32 5.78 11.36
C PHE A 95 -7.72 4.31 11.55
N GLU A 96 -7.76 3.82 12.79
CA GLU A 96 -8.18 2.46 13.10
C GLU A 96 -9.61 2.18 12.65
N THR A 97 -10.54 3.11 12.90
CA THR A 97 -11.93 2.99 12.49
C THR A 97 -12.05 2.87 10.96
N ASP A 98 -11.40 3.77 10.23
CA ASP A 98 -11.46 3.80 8.77
C ASP A 98 -10.79 2.57 8.14
N PHE A 99 -9.63 2.17 8.66
CA PHE A 99 -8.89 1.01 8.16
C PHE A 99 -9.64 -0.29 8.44
N THR A 100 -10.26 -0.42 9.64
CA THR A 100 -11.13 -1.56 10.00
C THR A 100 -12.31 -1.65 9.03
N ALA A 101 -12.96 -0.53 8.73
CA ALA A 101 -14.09 -0.49 7.82
C ALA A 101 -13.68 -0.95 6.40
N MET A 102 -12.52 -0.53 5.90
CA MET A 102 -12.03 -0.95 4.58
C MET A 102 -11.69 -2.44 4.53
N LEU A 103 -10.95 -2.97 5.51
CA LEU A 103 -10.61 -4.39 5.53
C LEU A 103 -11.84 -5.30 5.73
N GLY A 104 -12.81 -4.85 6.54
CA GLY A 104 -14.05 -5.59 6.83
C GLY A 104 -15.11 -5.54 5.72
N ALA A 105 -14.93 -4.69 4.71
CA ALA A 105 -15.96 -4.40 3.72
C ALA A 105 -16.17 -5.50 2.65
N PHE A 106 -15.24 -6.45 2.56
CA PHE A 106 -15.24 -7.48 1.52
C PHE A 106 -15.62 -8.86 2.08
N PRO A 107 -16.28 -9.73 1.29
CA PRO A 107 -16.57 -11.09 1.70
C PRO A 107 -15.31 -11.87 2.08
N THR A 108 -15.41 -12.90 2.91
CA THR A 108 -14.27 -13.74 3.35
C THR A 108 -13.51 -14.39 2.19
N ARG A 109 -14.18 -14.66 1.06
CA ARG A 109 -13.55 -15.21 -0.15
C ARG A 109 -12.66 -14.21 -0.89
N THR A 110 -12.81 -12.90 -0.63
CA THR A 110 -11.93 -11.88 -1.21
C THR A 110 -10.62 -11.84 -0.44
N GLU A 111 -9.53 -12.14 -1.12
CA GLU A 111 -8.20 -12.01 -0.52
C GLU A 111 -7.82 -10.54 -0.39
N ARG A 112 -7.33 -10.17 0.78
CA ARG A 112 -6.95 -8.80 1.12
C ARG A 112 -5.46 -8.71 1.25
N LEU A 113 -4.87 -7.74 0.58
CA LEU A 113 -3.45 -7.38 0.72
C LEU A 113 -3.36 -6.01 1.34
N THR A 114 -2.51 -5.87 2.33
CA THR A 114 -2.18 -4.57 2.92
C THR A 114 -0.69 -4.47 3.21
N MET A 115 -0.23 -3.28 3.57
CA MET A 115 1.19 -3.00 3.77
C MET A 115 1.37 -2.08 4.97
N THR A 116 2.42 -2.31 5.77
CA THR A 116 2.88 -1.31 6.75
C THR A 116 3.55 -0.14 6.03
N LEU A 117 3.67 0.98 6.73
CA LEU A 117 4.27 2.20 6.20
C LEU A 117 5.79 2.17 6.41
N PRO A 118 6.61 2.59 5.43
CA PRO A 118 8.04 2.78 5.63
C PRO A 118 8.31 3.96 6.58
N ASN A 119 9.50 4.01 7.17
CA ASN A 119 9.89 5.14 8.01
C ASN A 119 10.39 6.31 7.15
N PHE A 120 9.52 7.24 6.86
CA PHE A 120 9.82 8.44 6.06
C PHE A 120 10.76 9.43 6.76
N SER A 121 11.01 9.30 8.07
CA SER A 121 11.81 10.27 8.82
C SER A 121 13.27 10.31 8.37
N ILE A 122 13.78 9.16 7.91
CA ILE A 122 15.16 9.00 7.46
C ILE A 122 15.37 9.61 6.06
N PRO A 123 14.65 9.17 5.01
CA PRO A 123 14.83 9.75 3.67
C PRO A 123 14.50 11.23 3.64
N LEU A 124 13.53 11.71 4.43
CA LEU A 124 13.20 13.14 4.52
C LEU A 124 14.20 13.97 5.33
N GLY A 125 15.17 13.33 6.00
CA GLY A 125 16.14 14.05 6.83
C GLY A 125 15.49 14.88 7.95
N MET A 126 14.46 14.35 8.59
CA MET A 126 13.72 15.11 9.60
C MET A 126 14.62 15.56 10.78
N PRO A 127 14.50 16.81 11.27
CA PRO A 127 15.15 17.25 12.50
C PRO A 127 14.78 16.37 13.69
N ALA A 128 15.71 16.18 14.65
CA ALA A 128 15.57 15.23 15.75
C ALA A 128 14.24 15.35 16.53
N THR A 129 13.79 16.58 16.82
CA THR A 129 12.55 16.83 17.54
C THR A 129 11.29 16.39 16.76
N MET A 130 11.28 16.64 15.45
CA MET A 130 10.20 16.22 14.55
C MET A 130 10.25 14.73 14.33
N ARG A 131 11.44 14.15 14.15
CA ARG A 131 11.68 12.72 13.96
C ARG A 131 11.10 11.90 15.11
N ALA A 132 11.44 12.24 16.36
CA ALA A 132 10.96 11.51 17.54
C ALA A 132 9.43 11.47 17.64
N ARG A 133 8.75 12.58 17.26
CA ARG A 133 7.29 12.62 17.21
C ARG A 133 6.74 11.75 16.07
N PHE A 134 7.31 11.90 14.87
CA PHE A 134 6.89 11.14 13.70
C PHE A 134 7.05 9.63 13.92
N GLU A 135 8.19 9.19 14.45
CA GLU A 135 8.47 7.78 14.68
C GLU A 135 7.51 7.15 15.70
N ARG A 136 7.12 7.87 16.74
CA ARG A 136 6.05 7.37 17.65
C ARG A 136 4.72 7.16 16.92
N GLN A 137 4.33 8.10 16.07
CA GLN A 137 3.10 7.99 15.29
C GLN A 137 3.20 6.89 14.23
N TRP A 138 4.35 6.75 13.59
CA TRP A 138 4.65 5.71 12.63
C TRP A 138 4.60 4.31 13.25
N VAL A 139 5.20 4.12 14.44
CA VAL A 139 5.10 2.85 15.19
C VAL A 139 3.63 2.54 15.50
N GLN A 140 2.88 3.51 16.03
CA GLN A 140 1.47 3.34 16.35
C GLN A 140 0.64 2.98 15.11
N ALA A 141 0.86 3.64 13.98
CA ALA A 141 0.17 3.34 12.72
C ALA A 141 0.44 1.89 12.27
N ASN A 142 1.71 1.48 12.26
CA ASN A 142 2.10 0.14 11.84
C ASN A 142 1.59 -0.95 12.80
N ASP A 143 1.54 -0.69 14.10
CA ASP A 143 0.95 -1.62 15.05
C ASP A 143 -0.55 -1.79 14.84
N ILE A 144 -1.27 -0.71 14.49
CA ILE A 144 -2.68 -0.78 14.10
C ILE A 144 -2.83 -1.62 12.84
N ILE A 145 -2.04 -1.35 11.78
CA ILE A 145 -2.09 -2.10 10.52
C ILE A 145 -1.84 -3.60 10.77
N ARG A 146 -0.78 -3.95 11.50
CA ARG A 146 -0.44 -5.36 11.82
C ARG A 146 -1.56 -6.07 12.56
N ARG A 147 -2.16 -5.41 13.55
CA ARG A 147 -3.25 -5.95 14.34
C ARG A 147 -4.51 -6.15 13.51
N LEU A 148 -4.85 -5.18 12.66
CA LEU A 148 -6.02 -5.26 11.79
C LEU A 148 -5.82 -6.28 10.66
N ALA A 149 -4.62 -6.38 10.09
CA ALA A 149 -4.31 -7.41 9.10
C ALA A 149 -4.58 -8.82 9.66
N ARG A 150 -4.06 -9.10 10.87
CA ARG A 150 -4.34 -10.38 11.56
C ARG A 150 -5.83 -10.58 11.83
N ARG A 151 -6.54 -9.55 12.30
CA ARG A 151 -7.96 -9.62 12.65
C ARG A 151 -8.86 -9.94 11.45
N HIS A 152 -8.49 -9.43 10.28
CA HIS A 152 -9.26 -9.56 9.04
C HIS A 152 -8.68 -10.61 8.08
N ASP A 153 -7.72 -11.42 8.53
CA ASP A 153 -7.05 -12.44 7.72
C ASP A 153 -6.50 -11.87 6.40
N ALA A 154 -5.87 -10.69 6.51
CA ALA A 154 -5.29 -10.02 5.37
C ALA A 154 -3.79 -10.36 5.24
N LEU A 155 -3.34 -10.58 4.01
CA LEU A 155 -1.93 -10.70 3.68
C LEU A 155 -1.24 -9.37 3.96
N LEU A 156 -0.19 -9.41 4.78
CA LEU A 156 0.54 -8.23 5.21
C LEU A 156 1.94 -8.19 4.63
N LEU A 157 2.22 -7.22 3.77
CA LEU A 157 3.58 -6.87 3.41
C LEU A 157 4.16 -5.93 4.50
N ASP A 158 4.94 -6.50 5.40
CA ASP A 158 5.55 -5.73 6.49
C ASP A 158 6.86 -5.06 6.04
N VAL A 159 6.74 -3.95 5.30
CA VAL A 159 7.90 -3.20 4.79
C VAL A 159 8.72 -2.55 5.90
N GLY A 160 8.09 -2.24 7.03
CA GLY A 160 8.78 -1.66 8.18
C GLY A 160 9.74 -2.62 8.87
N ALA A 161 9.54 -3.95 8.69
CA ALA A 161 10.36 -4.99 9.28
C ALA A 161 11.25 -5.72 8.26
N ASN A 162 10.79 -5.86 7.01
CA ASN A 162 11.35 -6.82 6.06
C ASN A 162 11.93 -6.21 4.78
N MET A 163 11.73 -4.92 4.52
CA MET A 163 12.24 -4.27 3.32
C MET A 163 13.18 -3.13 3.67
N ASP A 164 14.31 -3.09 2.97
CA ASP A 164 15.32 -2.05 3.18
C ASP A 164 14.98 -0.78 2.40
N PHE A 165 13.99 -0.04 2.91
CA PHE A 165 13.70 1.32 2.46
C PHE A 165 14.65 2.38 3.07
N HIS A 166 15.74 1.95 3.72
CA HIS A 166 16.76 2.87 4.23
C HIS A 166 17.72 3.33 3.12
N HIS A 167 17.86 2.57 2.03
CA HIS A 167 18.69 2.95 0.89
C HIS A 167 18.06 4.08 0.08
N ALA A 168 18.86 5.10 -0.24
CA ALA A 168 18.41 6.25 -1.01
C ALA A 168 18.01 5.89 -2.46
N ASP A 169 18.52 4.80 -2.98
CA ASP A 169 18.34 4.36 -4.37
C ASP A 169 16.96 3.79 -4.70
N VAL A 170 16.10 3.59 -3.70
CA VAL A 170 14.70 3.15 -3.89
C VAL A 170 13.70 4.30 -3.81
N TRP A 171 14.17 5.53 -3.50
CA TRP A 171 13.31 6.70 -3.37
C TRP A 171 13.42 7.63 -4.58
N SER A 172 12.31 8.27 -4.90
CA SER A 172 12.25 9.41 -5.81
C SER A 172 12.95 10.64 -5.22
N ALA A 173 13.20 11.66 -6.03
CA ALA A 173 13.85 12.91 -5.62
C ALA A 173 13.11 13.61 -4.46
N ASP A 174 11.80 13.43 -4.36
CA ASP A 174 10.98 13.99 -3.27
C ASP A 174 11.15 13.25 -1.93
N ARG A 175 11.79 12.06 -1.92
CA ARG A 175 12.06 11.22 -0.74
C ARG A 175 10.82 10.75 0.02
N VAL A 176 9.67 10.80 -0.63
CA VAL A 176 8.37 10.35 -0.13
C VAL A 176 7.88 9.15 -0.93
N HIS A 177 7.98 9.23 -2.25
CA HIS A 177 7.52 8.18 -3.14
C HIS A 177 8.66 7.22 -3.50
N PRO A 178 8.40 5.92 -3.56
CA PRO A 178 9.34 4.99 -4.19
C PRO A 178 9.59 5.40 -5.64
N ASN A 179 10.79 5.18 -6.15
CA ASN A 179 11.07 5.27 -7.57
C ASN A 179 10.75 3.94 -8.30
N ALA A 180 11.00 3.85 -9.60
CA ALA A 180 10.71 2.66 -10.39
C ALA A 180 11.38 1.38 -9.83
N ARG A 181 12.60 1.47 -9.28
CA ARG A 181 13.28 0.35 -8.59
C ARG A 181 12.54 -0.05 -7.31
N GLY A 182 12.19 0.91 -6.45
CA GLY A 182 11.45 0.67 -5.21
C GLY A 182 10.10 0.01 -5.47
N TYR A 183 9.38 0.46 -6.49
CA TYR A 183 8.13 -0.18 -6.91
C TYR A 183 8.32 -1.60 -7.44
N ALA A 184 9.38 -1.86 -8.21
CA ALA A 184 9.68 -3.21 -8.69
C ALA A 184 9.97 -4.18 -7.52
N GLN A 185 10.72 -3.74 -6.51
CA GLN A 185 10.97 -4.52 -5.29
C GLN A 185 9.68 -4.78 -4.50
N THR A 186 8.84 -3.74 -4.35
CA THR A 186 7.54 -3.88 -3.68
C THR A 186 6.63 -4.87 -4.41
N ALA A 187 6.56 -4.79 -5.74
CA ALA A 187 5.78 -5.72 -6.56
C ALA A 187 6.27 -7.16 -6.44
N GLN A 188 7.60 -7.37 -6.41
CA GLN A 188 8.19 -8.69 -6.19
C GLN A 188 7.80 -9.25 -4.83
N ALA A 189 7.91 -8.46 -3.77
CA ALA A 189 7.51 -8.88 -2.43
C ALA A 189 6.00 -9.16 -2.30
N MET A 190 5.15 -8.38 -2.98
CA MET A 190 3.71 -8.67 -3.07
C MET A 190 3.43 -10.00 -3.79
N ALA A 191 4.17 -10.29 -4.87
CA ALA A 191 4.03 -11.53 -5.63
C ALA A 191 4.46 -12.75 -4.79
N GLU A 192 5.55 -12.64 -4.04
CA GLU A 192 6.00 -13.67 -3.11
C GLU A 192 4.97 -13.94 -2.00
N LEU A 193 4.39 -12.88 -1.44
CA LEU A 193 3.33 -12.97 -0.43
C LEU A 193 2.08 -13.68 -0.96
N LEU A 194 1.76 -13.50 -2.23
CA LEU A 194 0.68 -14.19 -2.95
C LEU A 194 1.08 -15.59 -3.46
N ASN A 195 2.30 -16.07 -3.17
CA ASN A 195 2.87 -17.32 -3.66
C ASN A 195 2.79 -17.44 -5.20
N LEU A 196 3.00 -16.34 -5.93
CA LEU A 196 3.05 -16.35 -7.38
C LEU A 196 4.40 -16.88 -7.88
N PRO A 197 4.42 -17.62 -9.01
CA PRO A 197 5.65 -18.13 -9.60
C PRO A 197 6.57 -17.02 -10.14
#